data_d88efb454e7fa4f16e0a8d39ce67cf08
#
_entry.id   d88efb454e7fa4f16e0a8d39ce67cf08
#
_cell.length_a   1.000
_cell.length_b   1.000
_cell.length_c   1.000
_cell.angle_alpha   90.00
_cell.angle_beta   90.00
_cell.angle_gamma   90.00
#
_symmetry.space_group_name_H-M   'P 1'
#
loop_
_entity.id
_entity.type
_entity.pdbx_description
1 polymer ?
#
loop_
_entity_poly.entity_id
_entity_poly.type
_entity_poly.pdbx_seq_one_letter_code
_entity_poly.pdbx_strand_id
1 'polypeptide(L)'
;MHAVLESPAAKPPLPARIWLGAPNSIKGPTEAVFQRQSGSNLLIVGQSEERTLTVLSVALISLAAQYPPGSVRFIMLDTAPPGLLQHEFLQRIIRAVPHEVVQVNNSNLDQAMSGLTEELKRRTEDDKAKSQEMFVLVQSLQNFKKLRQEDEFSFSSSDAGVAANPATALLNLISEGPGRGIHVIAACDTYNNVTRFLGRKVLSEFEMRVLFQMSAGDSASLIDNPDAATLGLHRALFYNDREGYLETFRPYAQPGNEWIEEVARNLAHLRVPAGQKKTNGALHGGKS
;
A
#
# COMPACT_ATOMS: atom_id res chain seq x y z
N MET A 1 -0.92 17.65 4.60
CA MET A 1 -2.10 16.88 4.21
C MET A 1 -3.31 17.76 3.91
N HIS A 2 -3.70 18.74 4.77
CA HIS A 2 -4.78 19.69 4.47
C HIS A 2 -4.65 20.37 3.11
N ALA A 3 -3.47 20.89 2.76
CA ALA A 3 -3.23 21.57 1.49
C ALA A 3 -3.51 20.71 0.23
N VAL A 4 -3.44 19.37 0.36
CA VAL A 4 -3.73 18.45 -0.75
C VAL A 4 -5.22 18.19 -0.89
N LEU A 5 -5.96 18.20 0.24
CA LEU A 5 -7.40 18.01 0.25
C LEU A 5 -8.16 19.23 -0.29
N GLU A 6 -7.53 20.41 -0.28
CA GLU A 6 -8.11 21.66 -0.80
C GLU A 6 -7.86 21.88 -2.29
N SER A 7 -6.95 21.10 -2.91
CA SER A 7 -6.65 21.25 -4.35
C SER A 7 -7.58 20.39 -5.20
N PRO A 8 -8.19 20.92 -6.29
CA PRO A 8 -8.92 20.09 -7.23
C PRO A 8 -7.99 19.04 -7.82
N ALA A 9 -8.49 17.82 -7.98
CA ALA A 9 -7.72 16.71 -8.53
C ALA A 9 -7.25 17.02 -9.96
N ALA A 10 -6.14 17.70 -10.06
CA ALA A 10 -5.35 17.74 -11.27
C ALA A 10 -4.80 16.32 -11.54
N LYS A 11 -4.27 16.07 -12.74
CA LYS A 11 -3.58 14.82 -13.09
C LYS A 11 -2.75 14.33 -11.90
N PRO A 12 -2.76 13.01 -11.58
CA PRO A 12 -2.02 12.49 -10.44
C PRO A 12 -0.60 13.02 -10.48
N PRO A 13 -0.10 13.59 -9.36
CA PRO A 13 1.29 14.00 -9.32
C PRO A 13 2.13 12.73 -9.52
N LEU A 14 2.98 12.73 -10.52
CA LEU A 14 4.01 11.70 -10.64
C LEU A 14 5.30 12.30 -10.09
N PRO A 15 5.88 11.68 -9.09
CA PRO A 15 5.55 10.42 -8.43
C PRO A 15 4.48 10.55 -7.31
N ALA A 16 3.76 9.44 -7.02
CA ALA A 16 2.78 9.38 -5.93
C ALA A 16 3.46 9.48 -4.56
N ARG A 17 2.80 10.09 -3.58
CA ARG A 17 3.37 10.38 -2.26
C ARG A 17 2.46 9.93 -1.13
N ILE A 18 3.08 9.46 -0.06
CA ILE A 18 2.43 9.21 1.22
C ILE A 18 3.09 10.11 2.26
N TRP A 19 2.32 10.91 2.97
CA TRP A 19 2.81 11.71 4.09
C TRP A 19 2.76 10.88 5.37
N LEU A 20 3.93 10.62 5.96
CA LEU A 20 4.08 9.71 7.09
C LEU A 20 3.97 10.43 8.44
N GLY A 21 4.38 11.69 8.51
CA GLY A 21 4.38 12.43 9.76
C GLY A 21 5.25 13.67 9.76
N ALA A 22 5.45 14.24 10.94
CA ALA A 22 6.27 15.44 11.14
C ALA A 22 7.75 15.05 11.31
N PRO A 23 8.67 15.64 10.51
CA PRO A 23 10.10 15.42 10.67
C PRO A 23 10.64 16.07 11.95
N ASN A 24 11.84 15.68 12.35
CA ASN A 24 12.57 16.37 13.44
C ASN A 24 13.29 17.65 12.96
N SER A 25 13.30 17.93 11.67
CA SER A 25 13.96 19.08 11.05
C SER A 25 12.93 20.08 10.48
N ILE A 26 13.38 21.32 10.19
CA ILE A 26 12.54 22.34 9.58
C ILE A 26 12.41 22.07 8.08
N LYS A 27 11.46 21.24 7.71
CA LYS A 27 11.12 20.90 6.32
C LYS A 27 9.64 20.46 6.23
N GLY A 28 9.17 20.16 5.03
CA GLY A 28 7.86 19.51 4.83
C GLY A 28 7.74 18.15 5.52
N PRO A 29 6.57 17.55 5.54
CA PRO A 29 6.34 16.24 6.16
C PRO A 29 7.31 15.18 5.65
N THR A 30 7.68 14.22 6.52
CA THR A 30 8.35 12.99 6.07
C THR A 30 7.45 12.25 5.11
N GLU A 31 7.96 11.90 3.93
CA GLU A 31 7.16 11.31 2.85
C GLU A 31 7.83 10.09 2.22
N ALA A 32 7.02 9.11 1.83
CA ALA A 32 7.42 8.02 0.96
C ALA A 32 6.95 8.32 -0.47
N VAL A 33 7.85 8.17 -1.44
CA VAL A 33 7.62 8.58 -2.83
C VAL A 33 7.69 7.36 -3.74
N PHE A 34 6.60 7.07 -4.46
CA PHE A 34 6.49 5.91 -5.33
C PHE A 34 6.72 6.30 -6.80
N GLN A 35 7.58 5.54 -7.46
CA GLN A 35 7.91 5.69 -8.87
C GLN A 35 7.80 4.34 -9.57
N ARG A 36 7.55 4.33 -10.89
CA ARG A 36 7.57 3.09 -11.69
C ARG A 36 9.00 2.61 -11.92
N GLN A 37 9.56 2.00 -10.90
CA GLN A 37 10.91 1.43 -10.89
C GLN A 37 11.00 0.29 -9.85
N SER A 38 11.94 -0.63 -10.03
CA SER A 38 12.21 -1.70 -9.08
C SER A 38 12.46 -1.13 -7.68
N GLY A 39 12.07 -1.88 -6.66
CA GLY A 39 12.27 -1.50 -5.26
C GLY A 39 11.28 -0.46 -4.71
N SER A 40 10.46 0.16 -5.54
CA SER A 40 9.52 1.22 -5.11
C SER A 40 8.31 0.65 -4.34
N ASN A 41 8.60 -0.01 -3.22
CA ASN A 41 7.66 -0.54 -2.24
C ASN A 41 7.96 0.03 -0.86
N LEU A 42 7.01 -0.06 0.07
CA LEU A 42 7.15 0.40 1.45
C LEU A 42 6.91 -0.74 2.43
N LEU A 43 7.89 -1.02 3.29
CA LEU A 43 7.77 -1.95 4.41
C LEU A 43 7.62 -1.16 5.72
N ILE A 44 6.65 -1.54 6.54
CA ILE A 44 6.39 -0.96 7.86
C ILE A 44 6.60 -2.07 8.88
N VAL A 45 7.53 -1.89 9.82
CA VAL A 45 7.82 -2.89 10.84
C VAL A 45 7.58 -2.33 12.23
N GLY A 46 6.68 -2.97 12.98
CA GLY A 46 6.37 -2.58 14.35
C GLY A 46 5.28 -3.41 15.00
N GLN A 47 5.42 -3.68 16.30
CA GLN A 47 4.53 -4.57 17.07
C GLN A 47 3.15 -3.95 17.37
N SER A 48 2.99 -2.64 17.24
CA SER A 48 1.71 -1.98 17.51
C SER A 48 0.83 -1.99 16.26
N GLU A 49 -0.18 -2.86 16.22
CA GLU A 49 -1.17 -2.91 15.14
C GLU A 49 -1.87 -1.56 14.91
N GLU A 50 -2.18 -0.81 15.98
CA GLU A 50 -2.79 0.51 15.87
C GLU A 50 -1.91 1.47 15.07
N ARG A 51 -0.59 1.48 15.33
CA ARG A 51 0.35 2.39 14.63
C ARG A 51 0.55 1.98 13.18
N THR A 52 0.74 0.69 12.91
CA THR A 52 0.90 0.21 11.54
C THR A 52 -0.37 0.43 10.73
N LEU A 53 -1.54 0.17 11.31
CA LEU A 53 -2.83 0.44 10.69
C LEU A 53 -3.04 1.95 10.44
N THR A 54 -2.59 2.80 11.37
CA THR A 54 -2.64 4.26 11.18
C THR A 54 -1.80 4.69 9.99
N VAL A 55 -0.57 4.19 9.85
CA VAL A 55 0.29 4.50 8.69
C VAL A 55 -0.35 4.04 7.38
N LEU A 56 -0.90 2.83 7.34
CA LEU A 56 -1.61 2.30 6.15
C LEU A 56 -2.86 3.12 5.81
N SER A 57 -3.61 3.54 6.82
CA SER A 57 -4.81 4.37 6.64
C SER A 57 -4.48 5.75 6.09
N VAL A 58 -3.44 6.38 6.64
CA VAL A 58 -2.92 7.65 6.13
C VAL A 58 -2.37 7.48 4.71
N ALA A 59 -1.72 6.34 4.41
CA ALA A 59 -1.26 6.02 3.07
C ALA A 59 -2.43 5.97 2.08
N LEU A 60 -3.49 5.23 2.41
CA LEU A 60 -4.69 5.14 1.56
C LEU A 60 -5.31 6.50 1.30
N ILE A 61 -5.50 7.33 2.34
CA ILE A 61 -6.05 8.67 2.20
C ILE A 61 -5.14 9.58 1.37
N SER A 62 -3.82 9.54 1.63
CA SER A 62 -2.83 10.34 0.89
C SER A 62 -2.86 10.03 -0.60
N LEU A 63 -2.89 8.76 -0.96
CA LEU A 63 -2.97 8.31 -2.35
C LEU A 63 -4.32 8.65 -2.97
N ALA A 64 -5.43 8.38 -2.27
CA ALA A 64 -6.77 8.71 -2.75
C ALA A 64 -6.95 10.22 -3.03
N ALA A 65 -6.30 11.09 -2.26
CA ALA A 65 -6.34 12.53 -2.49
C ALA A 65 -5.58 12.99 -3.75
N GLN A 66 -4.67 12.17 -4.27
CA GLN A 66 -3.82 12.51 -5.42
C GLN A 66 -4.33 11.93 -6.74
N TYR A 67 -5.19 10.93 -6.68
CA TYR A 67 -5.69 10.24 -7.87
C TYR A 67 -7.17 10.47 -8.08
N PRO A 68 -7.61 10.80 -9.30
CA PRO A 68 -9.04 10.77 -9.62
C PRO A 68 -9.61 9.34 -9.48
N PRO A 69 -10.86 9.18 -9.04
CA PRO A 69 -11.54 7.87 -9.04
C PRO A 69 -11.46 7.20 -10.42
N GLY A 70 -11.13 5.91 -10.43
CA GLY A 70 -10.97 5.14 -11.67
C GLY A 70 -9.57 5.24 -12.30
N SER A 71 -8.64 6.08 -11.78
CA SER A 71 -7.26 6.16 -12.26
C SER A 71 -6.27 5.37 -11.40
N VAL A 72 -6.69 4.89 -10.25
CA VAL A 72 -5.93 4.06 -9.31
C VAL A 72 -6.81 2.95 -8.77
N ARG A 73 -6.22 1.80 -8.45
CA ARG A 73 -6.87 0.68 -7.77
C ARG A 73 -6.20 0.45 -6.41
N PHE A 74 -7.02 0.26 -5.40
CA PHE A 74 -6.55 -0.10 -4.06
C PHE A 74 -7.01 -1.51 -3.71
N ILE A 75 -6.08 -2.32 -3.22
CA ILE A 75 -6.35 -3.64 -2.68
C ILE A 75 -5.87 -3.64 -1.23
N MET A 76 -6.79 -3.87 -0.28
CA MET A 76 -6.50 -3.88 1.14
C MET A 76 -6.61 -5.29 1.67
N LEU A 77 -5.49 -5.86 2.09
CA LEU A 77 -5.42 -7.14 2.78
C LEU A 77 -5.53 -6.90 4.29
N ASP A 78 -6.61 -7.39 4.90
CA ASP A 78 -6.86 -7.30 6.33
C ASP A 78 -7.58 -8.55 6.84
N THR A 79 -7.16 -9.05 8.01
CA THR A 79 -7.73 -10.25 8.64
C THR A 79 -8.50 -9.95 9.91
N ALA A 80 -8.58 -8.68 10.30
CA ALA A 80 -9.31 -8.29 11.51
C ALA A 80 -10.79 -8.66 11.37
N PRO A 81 -11.35 -9.43 12.31
CA PRO A 81 -12.76 -9.79 12.25
C PRO A 81 -13.67 -8.57 12.52
N PRO A 82 -14.88 -8.57 11.93
CA PRO A 82 -15.89 -7.56 12.25
C PRO A 82 -16.14 -7.46 13.76
N GLY A 83 -16.35 -6.23 14.23
CA GLY A 83 -16.58 -5.94 15.66
C GLY A 83 -15.32 -5.59 16.44
N LEU A 84 -14.12 -5.80 15.90
CA LEU A 84 -12.91 -5.24 16.49
C LEU A 84 -12.75 -3.76 16.13
N LEU A 85 -12.24 -2.97 17.09
CA LEU A 85 -12.02 -1.52 16.89
C LEU A 85 -11.16 -1.22 15.66
N GLN A 86 -10.14 -2.03 15.41
CA GLN A 86 -9.26 -1.89 14.25
C GLN A 86 -10.02 -2.10 12.93
N HIS A 87 -10.86 -3.13 12.86
CA HIS A 87 -11.69 -3.37 11.69
C HIS A 87 -12.66 -2.21 11.45
N GLU A 88 -13.39 -1.79 12.48
CA GLU A 88 -14.34 -0.69 12.38
C GLU A 88 -13.66 0.63 11.98
N PHE A 89 -12.46 0.87 12.49
CA PHE A 89 -11.66 2.02 12.09
C PHE A 89 -11.29 1.95 10.60
N LEU A 90 -10.75 0.81 10.13
CA LEU A 90 -10.39 0.63 8.73
C LEU A 90 -11.61 0.78 7.81
N GLN A 91 -12.77 0.24 8.20
CA GLN A 91 -14.01 0.39 7.41
C GLN A 91 -14.45 1.85 7.29
N ARG A 92 -14.25 2.68 8.34
CA ARG A 92 -14.52 4.12 8.25
C ARG A 92 -13.58 4.81 7.27
N ILE A 93 -12.30 4.47 7.29
CA ILE A 93 -11.30 5.00 6.34
C ILE A 93 -11.65 4.61 4.90
N ILE A 94 -11.98 3.35 4.65
CA ILE A 94 -12.36 2.86 3.31
C ILE A 94 -13.61 3.60 2.79
N ARG A 95 -14.59 3.82 3.64
CA ARG A 95 -15.81 4.57 3.27
C ARG A 95 -15.57 6.06 3.01
N ALA A 96 -14.53 6.64 3.62
CA ALA A 96 -14.20 8.05 3.47
C ALA A 96 -13.55 8.37 2.12
N VAL A 97 -12.92 7.40 1.46
CA VAL A 97 -12.29 7.62 0.14
C VAL A 97 -13.30 7.39 -0.99
N PRO A 98 -13.25 8.18 -2.08
CA PRO A 98 -14.19 8.05 -3.20
C PRO A 98 -13.81 6.93 -4.20
N HIS A 99 -12.80 6.15 -3.89
CA HIS A 99 -12.24 5.10 -4.73
C HIS A 99 -12.79 3.73 -4.33
N GLU A 100 -12.79 2.82 -5.31
CA GLU A 100 -13.02 1.41 -5.01
C GLU A 100 -11.80 0.84 -4.27
N VAL A 101 -12.04 0.22 -3.11
CA VAL A 101 -11.05 -0.51 -2.33
C VAL A 101 -11.47 -1.97 -2.26
N VAL A 102 -10.76 -2.83 -2.98
CA VAL A 102 -10.99 -4.28 -2.93
C VAL A 102 -10.45 -4.81 -1.61
N GLN A 103 -11.34 -5.39 -0.81
CA GLN A 103 -10.96 -5.94 0.50
C GLN A 103 -10.67 -7.44 0.38
N VAL A 104 -9.52 -7.85 0.91
CA VAL A 104 -9.03 -9.24 0.85
C VAL A 104 -8.75 -9.73 2.27
N ASN A 105 -9.29 -10.90 2.58
CA ASN A 105 -9.04 -11.64 3.82
C ASN A 105 -8.61 -13.08 3.50
N ASN A 106 -8.44 -13.92 4.52
CA ASN A 106 -7.98 -15.29 4.32
C ASN A 106 -8.93 -16.16 3.45
N SER A 107 -10.21 -15.80 3.33
CA SER A 107 -11.19 -16.61 2.57
C SER A 107 -11.12 -16.37 1.07
N ASN A 108 -10.78 -15.16 0.64
CA ASN A 108 -10.71 -14.78 -0.78
C ASN A 108 -9.27 -14.48 -1.26
N LEU A 109 -8.27 -14.79 -0.41
CA LEU A 109 -6.85 -14.51 -0.70
C LEU A 109 -6.37 -15.19 -1.99
N ASP A 110 -6.68 -16.48 -2.18
CA ASP A 110 -6.23 -17.23 -3.36
C ASP A 110 -6.73 -16.61 -4.65
N GLN A 111 -8.03 -16.26 -4.68
CA GLN A 111 -8.64 -15.59 -5.82
C GLN A 111 -8.02 -14.21 -6.08
N ALA A 112 -7.79 -13.44 -5.02
CA ALA A 112 -7.18 -12.12 -5.13
C ALA A 112 -5.73 -12.21 -5.67
N MET A 113 -4.94 -13.15 -5.17
CA MET A 113 -3.56 -13.35 -5.60
C MET A 113 -3.49 -13.86 -7.06
N SER A 114 -4.38 -14.74 -7.47
CA SER A 114 -4.51 -15.15 -8.89
C SER A 114 -4.81 -13.95 -9.79
N GLY A 115 -5.80 -13.13 -9.44
CA GLY A 115 -6.14 -11.94 -10.23
C GLY A 115 -5.00 -10.92 -10.30
N LEU A 116 -4.23 -10.75 -9.21
CA LEU A 116 -3.05 -9.89 -9.20
C LEU A 116 -1.92 -10.44 -10.07
N THR A 117 -1.73 -11.77 -10.09
CA THR A 117 -0.74 -12.43 -10.97
C THR A 117 -1.11 -12.26 -12.44
N GLU A 118 -2.38 -12.44 -12.79
CA GLU A 118 -2.88 -12.22 -14.16
C GLU A 118 -2.69 -10.76 -14.59
N GLU A 119 -2.98 -9.81 -13.71
CA GLU A 119 -2.78 -8.39 -13.99
C GLU A 119 -1.31 -8.04 -14.17
N LEU A 120 -0.41 -8.58 -13.34
CA LEU A 120 1.03 -8.41 -13.50
C LEU A 120 1.50 -8.97 -14.84
N LYS A 121 1.06 -10.18 -15.19
CA LYS A 121 1.37 -10.82 -16.47
C LYS A 121 0.89 -9.97 -17.65
N ARG A 122 -0.36 -9.51 -17.61
CA ARG A 122 -0.93 -8.63 -18.63
C ARG A 122 -0.09 -7.36 -18.84
N ARG A 123 0.35 -6.73 -17.75
CA ARG A 123 1.22 -5.54 -17.81
C ARG A 123 2.63 -5.85 -18.31
N THR A 124 3.08 -7.09 -18.14
CA THR A 124 4.39 -7.54 -18.63
C THR A 124 4.36 -7.80 -20.14
N GLU A 125 3.26 -8.34 -20.65
CA GLU A 125 3.08 -8.64 -22.07
C GLU A 125 2.79 -7.38 -22.92
N ASP A 126 2.14 -6.37 -22.34
CA ASP A 126 1.82 -5.11 -23.02
C ASP A 126 2.35 -3.89 -22.25
N ASP A 127 3.64 -3.64 -22.41
CA ASP A 127 4.36 -2.54 -21.75
C ASP A 127 3.90 -1.13 -22.23
N LYS A 128 3.16 -1.06 -23.33
CA LYS A 128 2.63 0.20 -23.89
C LYS A 128 1.21 0.51 -23.41
N ALA A 129 0.50 -0.43 -22.82
CA ALA A 129 -0.83 -0.19 -22.30
C ALA A 129 -0.74 0.80 -21.12
N LYS A 130 -1.46 1.92 -21.21
CA LYS A 130 -1.65 2.82 -20.06
C LYS A 130 -2.42 2.08 -18.98
N SER A 131 -1.71 1.49 -18.04
CA SER A 131 -2.30 0.83 -16.88
C SER A 131 -2.47 1.81 -15.72
N GLN A 132 -3.60 1.66 -15.01
CA GLN A 132 -3.85 2.38 -13.76
C GLN A 132 -2.76 2.06 -12.73
N GLU A 133 -2.41 3.03 -11.89
CA GLU A 133 -1.61 2.73 -10.70
C GLU A 133 -2.37 1.78 -9.77
N MET A 134 -1.66 0.90 -9.12
CA MET A 134 -2.23 -0.07 -8.20
C MET A 134 -1.41 -0.11 -6.90
N PHE A 135 -2.09 0.00 -5.78
CA PHE A 135 -1.47 -0.11 -4.47
C PHE A 135 -2.08 -1.28 -3.70
N VAL A 136 -1.24 -2.23 -3.34
CA VAL A 136 -1.59 -3.38 -2.50
C VAL A 136 -1.13 -3.09 -1.08
N LEU A 137 -2.08 -2.80 -0.20
CA LEU A 137 -1.84 -2.50 1.21
C LEU A 137 -2.07 -3.76 2.03
N VAL A 138 -1.07 -4.20 2.77
CA VAL A 138 -1.14 -5.43 3.58
C VAL A 138 -1.04 -5.07 5.05
N GLN A 139 -2.15 -5.20 5.78
CA GLN A 139 -2.18 -5.06 7.23
C GLN A 139 -1.81 -6.39 7.88
N SER A 140 -0.78 -6.37 8.74
CA SER A 140 -0.34 -7.53 9.52
C SER A 140 -0.06 -8.77 8.64
N LEU A 141 0.96 -8.67 7.78
CA LEU A 141 1.38 -9.72 6.85
C LEU A 141 1.48 -11.10 7.52
N GLN A 142 1.93 -11.15 8.78
CA GLN A 142 2.07 -12.37 9.59
C GLN A 142 0.76 -13.13 9.81
N ASN A 143 -0.39 -12.50 9.62
CA ASN A 143 -1.72 -13.12 9.79
C ASN A 143 -2.18 -13.89 8.54
N PHE A 144 -1.52 -13.73 7.41
CA PHE A 144 -1.83 -14.42 6.15
C PHE A 144 -0.96 -15.66 5.98
N LYS A 145 -1.28 -16.75 6.65
CA LYS A 145 -0.43 -17.97 6.66
C LYS A 145 -0.05 -18.48 5.27
N LYS A 146 -0.94 -18.36 4.28
CA LYS A 146 -0.68 -18.77 2.89
C LYS A 146 0.32 -17.88 2.14
N LEU A 147 0.67 -16.71 2.69
CA LEU A 147 1.70 -15.83 2.15
C LEU A 147 3.09 -16.12 2.72
N ARG A 148 3.19 -17.05 3.67
CA ARG A 148 4.47 -17.47 4.23
C ARG A 148 5.23 -18.31 3.20
N GLN A 149 6.53 -18.05 3.07
CA GLN A 149 7.39 -18.91 2.28
C GLN A 149 7.44 -20.31 2.92
N GLU A 150 7.18 -21.33 2.12
CA GLU A 150 7.45 -22.70 2.50
C GLU A 150 8.96 -22.94 2.34
N ASP A 151 9.58 -23.68 3.29
CA ASP A 151 10.96 -24.07 3.19
C ASP A 151 11.16 -24.85 1.87
N GLU A 152 12.24 -24.60 1.14
CA GLU A 152 12.57 -25.21 -0.17
C GLU A 152 12.61 -26.76 -0.17
N PHE A 153 12.42 -27.39 0.99
CA PHE A 153 12.38 -28.83 1.18
C PHE A 153 10.98 -29.47 1.12
N SER A 154 9.91 -28.70 0.98
CA SER A 154 8.61 -29.30 0.70
C SER A 154 8.55 -29.70 -0.78
N PHE A 155 8.88 -30.95 -1.08
CA PHE A 155 8.65 -31.60 -2.36
C PHE A 155 7.15 -31.61 -2.68
N SER A 156 6.61 -30.52 -3.14
CA SER A 156 5.32 -30.55 -3.82
C SER A 156 5.60 -30.96 -5.27
N SER A 157 5.17 -32.19 -5.59
CA SER A 157 5.14 -32.74 -6.93
C SER A 157 4.68 -31.66 -7.93
N SER A 158 5.54 -31.43 -8.92
CA SER A 158 5.26 -30.62 -10.10
C SER A 158 4.12 -31.26 -10.91
N ASP A 159 2.90 -31.05 -10.50
CA ASP A 159 1.73 -31.37 -11.32
C ASP A 159 1.30 -30.10 -12.08
N ALA A 160 1.41 -30.17 -13.38
CA ALA A 160 1.05 -29.12 -14.30
C ALA A 160 -0.45 -28.81 -14.14
N GLY A 161 -0.78 -27.66 -13.51
CA GLY A 161 -2.15 -27.19 -13.34
C GLY A 161 -2.45 -26.50 -12.00
N VAL A 162 -1.48 -26.36 -11.10
CA VAL A 162 -1.70 -25.72 -9.79
C VAL A 162 -1.73 -24.20 -9.96
N ALA A 163 -2.80 -23.58 -9.48
CA ALA A 163 -2.89 -22.13 -9.32
C ALA A 163 -1.64 -21.61 -8.60
N ALA A 164 -1.06 -20.50 -9.07
CA ALA A 164 0.19 -19.95 -8.53
C ALA A 164 0.09 -19.84 -7.01
N ASN A 165 1.08 -20.38 -6.28
CA ASN A 165 1.14 -20.28 -4.82
C ASN A 165 1.04 -18.80 -4.39
N PRO A 166 0.10 -18.41 -3.51
CA PRO A 166 -0.09 -17.03 -3.07
C PRO A 166 1.18 -16.35 -2.55
N ALA A 167 2.06 -17.10 -1.88
CA ALA A 167 3.35 -16.58 -1.42
C ALA A 167 4.24 -16.20 -2.61
N THR A 168 4.40 -17.08 -3.59
CA THR A 168 5.16 -16.80 -4.82
C THR A 168 4.55 -15.61 -5.58
N ALA A 169 3.23 -15.54 -5.68
CA ALA A 169 2.52 -14.43 -6.32
C ALA A 169 2.84 -13.10 -5.65
N LEU A 170 2.85 -13.04 -4.31
CA LEU A 170 3.22 -11.83 -3.57
C LEU A 170 4.68 -11.43 -3.85
N LEU A 171 5.62 -12.38 -3.84
CA LEU A 171 7.03 -12.10 -4.11
C LEU A 171 7.26 -11.54 -5.51
N ASN A 172 6.56 -12.09 -6.51
CA ASN A 172 6.62 -11.58 -7.89
C ASN A 172 6.03 -10.17 -7.99
N LEU A 173 4.92 -9.89 -7.31
CA LEU A 173 4.34 -8.54 -7.24
C LEU A 173 5.33 -7.53 -6.63
N ILE A 174 6.04 -7.90 -5.57
CA ILE A 174 7.03 -7.04 -4.92
C ILE A 174 8.22 -6.79 -5.85
N SER A 175 8.72 -7.82 -6.53
CA SER A 175 9.93 -7.70 -7.35
C SER A 175 9.67 -7.06 -8.72
N GLU A 176 8.57 -7.41 -9.39
CA GLU A 176 8.30 -7.00 -10.78
C GLU A 176 7.24 -5.91 -10.89
N GLY A 177 6.36 -5.81 -9.88
CA GLY A 177 5.20 -4.91 -9.88
C GLY A 177 5.55 -3.44 -9.99
N PRO A 178 6.53 -2.90 -9.21
CA PRO A 178 6.76 -1.45 -9.17
C PRO A 178 7.13 -0.84 -10.53
N GLY A 179 7.95 -1.52 -11.33
CA GLY A 179 8.25 -1.09 -12.69
C GLY A 179 7.02 -0.98 -13.60
N ARG A 180 5.92 -1.63 -13.23
CA ARG A 180 4.65 -1.71 -13.98
C ARG A 180 3.51 -0.97 -13.29
N GLY A 181 3.82 -0.15 -12.27
CA GLY A 181 2.84 0.64 -11.51
C GLY A 181 1.98 -0.21 -10.58
N ILE A 182 2.51 -1.30 -10.02
CA ILE A 182 1.91 -2.06 -8.92
C ILE A 182 2.86 -1.96 -7.74
N HIS A 183 2.46 -1.28 -6.68
CA HIS A 183 3.27 -1.03 -5.49
C HIS A 183 2.71 -1.78 -4.28
N VAL A 184 3.59 -2.36 -3.48
CA VAL A 184 3.21 -3.05 -2.24
C VAL A 184 3.59 -2.20 -1.05
N ILE A 185 2.63 -2.00 -0.13
CA ILE A 185 2.81 -1.33 1.16
C ILE A 185 2.46 -2.36 2.22
N ALA A 186 3.46 -2.99 2.83
CA ALA A 186 3.24 -4.09 3.74
C ALA A 186 3.61 -3.71 5.18
N ALA A 187 2.72 -4.02 6.13
CA ALA A 187 2.98 -3.94 7.56
C ALA A 187 3.25 -5.34 8.12
N CYS A 188 4.29 -5.46 8.94
CA CYS A 188 4.67 -6.67 9.65
C CYS A 188 5.07 -6.35 11.09
N ASP A 189 4.86 -7.26 12.01
CA ASP A 189 5.11 -7.03 13.44
C ASP A 189 6.59 -7.08 13.81
N THR A 190 7.36 -8.03 13.26
CA THR A 190 8.75 -8.32 13.66
C THR A 190 9.63 -8.63 12.46
N TYR A 191 10.95 -8.42 12.62
CA TYR A 191 11.96 -8.83 11.64
C TYR A 191 11.92 -10.35 11.36
N ASN A 192 11.69 -11.16 12.38
CA ASN A 192 11.57 -12.61 12.22
C ASN A 192 10.41 -12.98 11.27
N ASN A 193 9.26 -12.33 11.39
CA ASN A 193 8.15 -12.55 10.47
C ASN A 193 8.44 -11.97 9.09
N VAL A 194 9.07 -10.79 8.99
CA VAL A 194 9.53 -10.26 7.70
C VAL A 194 10.36 -11.31 6.94
N THR A 195 11.35 -11.93 7.60
CA THR A 195 12.21 -12.94 6.96
C THR A 195 11.47 -14.22 6.60
N ARG A 196 10.46 -14.62 7.37
CA ARG A 196 9.63 -15.82 7.10
C ARG A 196 8.69 -15.64 5.91
N PHE A 197 8.23 -14.43 5.67
CA PHE A 197 7.25 -14.14 4.61
C PHE A 197 7.89 -13.64 3.33
N LEU A 198 8.93 -12.83 3.43
CA LEU A 198 9.55 -12.15 2.29
C LEU A 198 10.93 -12.73 1.93
N GLY A 199 11.61 -13.33 2.90
CA GLY A 199 13.00 -13.73 2.72
C GLY A 199 13.95 -12.52 2.59
N ARG A 200 15.25 -12.77 2.71
CA ARG A 200 16.26 -11.70 2.65
C ARG A 200 16.39 -11.07 1.26
N LYS A 201 16.22 -11.88 0.21
CA LYS A 201 16.35 -11.40 -1.17
C LYS A 201 15.26 -10.39 -1.54
N VAL A 202 14.02 -10.65 -1.15
CA VAL A 202 12.89 -9.77 -1.47
C VAL A 202 12.83 -8.55 -0.55
N LEU A 203 13.48 -8.61 0.63
CA LEU A 203 13.60 -7.45 1.51
C LEU A 203 14.29 -6.26 0.82
N SER A 204 15.26 -6.50 -0.07
CA SER A 204 15.91 -5.44 -0.86
C SER A 204 14.97 -4.73 -1.84
N GLU A 205 13.86 -5.35 -2.22
CA GLU A 205 12.82 -4.75 -3.07
C GLU A 205 11.88 -3.79 -2.31
N PHE A 206 12.12 -3.59 -1.03
CA PHE A 206 11.51 -2.53 -0.23
C PHE A 206 12.54 -1.44 0.03
N GLU A 207 12.77 -0.57 -0.96
CA GLU A 207 13.71 0.56 -0.82
C GLU A 207 13.30 1.49 0.33
N MET A 208 11.98 1.64 0.56
CA MET A 208 11.43 2.46 1.64
C MET A 208 11.01 1.59 2.82
N ARG A 209 11.47 1.97 4.03
CA ARG A 209 11.16 1.25 5.27
C ARG A 209 10.79 2.23 6.37
N VAL A 210 9.71 1.93 7.07
CA VAL A 210 9.30 2.61 8.31
C VAL A 210 9.50 1.65 9.46
N LEU A 211 10.35 2.00 10.41
CA LEU A 211 10.64 1.18 11.59
C LEU A 211 10.13 1.88 12.85
N PHE A 212 9.33 1.18 13.62
CA PHE A 212 9.05 1.53 14.99
C PHE A 212 10.13 0.97 15.93
N GLN A 213 10.07 1.29 17.21
CA GLN A 213 11.04 0.80 18.18
C GLN A 213 11.12 -0.73 18.16
N MET A 214 12.35 -1.25 18.07
CA MET A 214 12.67 -2.68 18.04
C MET A 214 14.06 -2.93 18.63
N SER A 215 14.54 -4.19 18.64
CA SER A 215 15.90 -4.49 19.09
C SER A 215 16.95 -3.89 18.15
N ALA A 216 18.16 -3.61 18.70
CA ALA A 216 19.27 -3.10 17.90
C ALA A 216 19.67 -4.07 16.77
N GLY A 217 19.60 -5.38 17.02
CA GLY A 217 19.91 -6.41 16.03
C GLY A 217 18.89 -6.46 14.90
N ASP A 218 17.59 -6.35 15.21
CA ASP A 218 16.54 -6.32 14.20
C ASP A 218 16.62 -5.04 13.35
N SER A 219 16.87 -3.90 14.00
CA SER A 219 17.09 -2.62 13.31
C SER A 219 18.27 -2.71 12.34
N ALA A 220 19.43 -3.19 12.82
CA ALA A 220 20.61 -3.36 11.98
C ALA A 220 20.38 -4.34 10.83
N SER A 221 19.58 -5.39 11.04
CA SER A 221 19.21 -6.34 9.98
C SER A 221 18.27 -5.76 8.92
N LEU A 222 17.52 -4.71 9.26
CA LEU A 222 16.56 -4.06 8.36
C LEU A 222 17.13 -2.85 7.63
N ILE A 223 18.03 -2.08 8.24
CA ILE A 223 18.52 -0.80 7.71
C ILE A 223 20.02 -0.57 7.90
N ASP A 224 20.80 -1.61 8.23
CA ASP A 224 22.24 -1.55 8.56
C ASP A 224 22.59 -0.52 9.66
N ASN A 225 21.60 -0.20 10.52
CA ASN A 225 21.73 0.81 11.57
C ASN A 225 20.88 0.40 12.79
N PRO A 226 21.44 0.50 14.06
CA PRO A 226 20.73 0.08 15.27
C PRO A 226 19.76 1.13 15.84
N ASP A 227 19.59 2.27 15.20
CA ASP A 227 18.94 3.46 15.79
C ASP A 227 17.47 3.25 16.16
N ALA A 228 16.77 2.29 15.54
CA ALA A 228 15.39 1.99 15.93
C ALA A 228 15.27 1.47 17.37
N ALA A 229 16.37 1.02 18.01
CA ALA A 229 16.36 0.58 19.38
C ALA A 229 16.19 1.73 20.40
N THR A 230 16.57 2.93 20.02
CA THR A 230 16.54 4.13 20.90
C THR A 230 15.34 5.04 20.64
N LEU A 231 14.44 4.67 19.72
CA LEU A 231 13.22 5.41 19.44
C LEU A 231 12.28 5.42 20.66
N GLY A 232 11.72 6.54 20.98
CA GLY A 232 10.62 6.61 21.96
C GLY A 232 9.29 6.18 21.37
N LEU A 233 8.28 6.04 22.24
CA LEU A 233 6.92 5.57 21.91
C LEU A 233 6.25 6.31 20.73
N HIS A 234 6.61 7.56 20.50
CA HIS A 234 5.96 8.43 19.49
C HIS A 234 6.87 8.75 18.32
N ARG A 235 7.90 7.92 18.09
CA ARG A 235 8.87 8.10 17.01
C ARG A 235 8.91 6.88 16.13
N ALA A 236 9.30 7.11 14.87
CA ALA A 236 9.65 6.09 13.90
C ALA A 236 10.86 6.56 13.10
N LEU A 237 11.57 5.61 12.50
CA LEU A 237 12.57 5.87 11.48
C LEU A 237 11.93 5.69 10.10
N PHE A 238 12.25 6.58 9.19
CA PHE A 238 12.06 6.39 7.76
C PHE A 238 13.42 6.21 7.11
N TYR A 239 13.57 5.12 6.38
CA TYR A 239 14.76 4.78 5.63
C TYR A 239 14.41 4.67 4.15
N ASN A 240 15.23 5.28 3.31
CA ASN A 240 15.17 5.12 1.87
C ASN A 240 16.55 4.66 1.38
N ASP A 241 16.65 3.36 1.07
CA ASP A 241 17.90 2.70 0.68
C ASP A 241 18.52 3.33 -0.58
N ARG A 242 17.68 3.63 -1.55
CA ARG A 242 18.11 4.21 -2.82
C ARG A 242 18.75 5.59 -2.68
N GLU A 243 18.23 6.40 -1.77
CA GLU A 243 18.73 7.76 -1.52
C GLU A 243 19.79 7.78 -0.42
N GLY A 244 20.05 6.64 0.24
CA GLY A 244 20.90 6.59 1.43
C GLY A 244 20.38 7.49 2.54
N TYR A 245 19.06 7.65 2.64
CA TYR A 245 18.41 8.61 3.50
C TYR A 245 17.81 7.93 4.74
N LEU A 246 18.15 8.44 5.92
CA LEU A 246 17.60 8.00 7.19
C LEU A 246 17.09 9.20 7.99
N GLU A 247 15.84 9.12 8.46
CA GLU A 247 15.23 10.19 9.23
C GLU A 247 14.38 9.67 10.38
N THR A 248 14.57 10.25 11.56
CA THR A 248 13.63 10.09 12.67
C THR A 248 12.49 11.09 12.52
N PHE A 249 11.25 10.61 12.62
CA PHE A 249 10.07 11.43 12.49
C PHE A 249 9.01 11.07 13.54
N ARG A 250 8.02 11.92 13.70
CA ARG A 250 6.83 11.68 14.51
C ARG A 250 5.68 11.26 13.57
N PRO A 251 5.27 9.98 13.55
CA PRO A 251 4.13 9.54 12.77
C PRO A 251 2.86 10.30 13.12
N TYR A 252 1.96 10.46 12.16
CA TYR A 252 0.63 10.98 12.45
C TYR A 252 -0.09 10.08 13.47
N ALA A 253 -0.85 10.68 14.36
CA ALA A 253 -1.72 9.94 15.27
C ALA A 253 -2.91 9.35 14.51
N GLN A 254 -3.53 8.31 15.08
CA GLN A 254 -4.76 7.75 14.54
C GLN A 254 -5.83 8.86 14.44
N PRO A 255 -6.39 9.08 13.24
CA PRO A 255 -7.36 10.13 13.04
C PRO A 255 -8.67 9.86 13.77
N GLY A 256 -9.21 10.91 14.38
CA GLY A 256 -10.54 10.87 15.01
C GLY A 256 -11.67 10.88 13.96
N ASN A 257 -12.88 10.57 14.41
CA ASN A 257 -14.06 10.46 13.53
C ASN A 257 -14.36 11.79 12.80
N GLU A 258 -14.28 12.92 13.49
CA GLU A 258 -14.54 14.25 12.90
C GLU A 258 -13.60 14.53 11.73
N TRP A 259 -12.32 14.20 11.89
CA TRP A 259 -11.34 14.37 10.82
C TRP A 259 -11.62 13.42 9.64
N ILE A 260 -12.01 12.16 9.90
CA ILE A 260 -12.37 11.20 8.84
C ILE A 260 -13.59 11.70 8.05
N GLU A 261 -14.59 12.27 8.72
CA GLU A 261 -15.76 12.88 8.08
C GLU A 261 -15.39 14.12 7.26
N GLU A 262 -14.46 14.94 7.74
CA GLU A 262 -13.92 16.08 6.98
C GLU A 262 -13.22 15.60 5.73
N VAL A 263 -12.37 14.58 5.83
CA VAL A 263 -11.71 13.94 4.65
C VAL A 263 -12.77 13.44 3.66
N ALA A 264 -13.80 12.74 4.13
CA ALA A 264 -14.86 12.23 3.27
C ALA A 264 -15.59 13.36 2.52
N ARG A 265 -15.88 14.49 3.19
CA ARG A 265 -16.49 15.68 2.58
C ARG A 265 -15.54 16.29 1.53
N ASN A 266 -14.27 16.46 1.89
CA ASN A 266 -13.29 17.10 1.02
C ASN A 266 -12.96 16.24 -0.23
N LEU A 267 -13.01 14.91 -0.11
CA LEU A 267 -12.81 14.01 -1.23
C LEU A 267 -14.08 13.72 -2.04
N ALA A 268 -15.26 14.07 -1.52
CA ALA A 268 -16.55 13.80 -2.20
C ALA A 268 -16.63 14.47 -3.59
N HIS A 269 -15.99 15.61 -3.79
CA HIS A 269 -15.95 16.30 -5.09
C HIS A 269 -15.18 15.53 -6.16
N LEU A 270 -14.32 14.59 -5.77
CA LEU A 270 -13.62 13.71 -6.71
C LEU A 270 -14.53 12.60 -7.26
N ARG A 271 -15.68 12.33 -6.61
CA ARG A 271 -16.66 11.35 -7.12
C ARG A 271 -17.22 11.89 -8.43
N VAL A 272 -16.98 11.15 -9.53
CA VAL A 272 -17.63 11.44 -10.81
C VAL A 272 -19.15 11.22 -10.60
N PRO A 273 -20.03 12.19 -10.96
CA PRO A 273 -21.47 11.96 -10.89
C PRO A 273 -21.80 10.74 -11.76
N ALA A 274 -22.43 9.73 -11.16
CA ALA A 274 -22.99 8.60 -11.91
C ALA A 274 -24.11 9.14 -12.81
N GLY A 275 -23.80 9.51 -14.07
CA GLY A 275 -24.84 10.03 -14.97
C GLY A 275 -24.41 10.89 -16.14
N GLN A 276 -23.18 10.85 -16.61
CA GLN A 276 -22.86 11.34 -17.97
C GLN A 276 -22.30 10.24 -18.87
N LYS A 277 -23.11 9.19 -19.12
CA LYS A 277 -23.02 8.49 -20.41
C LYS A 277 -23.41 9.49 -21.48
N LYS A 278 -22.42 9.95 -22.27
CA LYS A 278 -22.68 10.70 -23.49
C LYS A 278 -23.61 9.85 -24.37
N THR A 279 -24.91 10.19 -24.41
CA THR A 279 -25.76 9.81 -25.47
C THR A 279 -25.31 10.56 -26.71
N ASN A 280 -24.48 9.93 -27.53
CA ASN A 280 -24.27 10.36 -28.90
C ASN A 280 -25.62 10.15 -29.62
N GLY A 281 -26.46 11.18 -29.61
CA GLY A 281 -27.62 11.28 -30.42
C GLY A 281 -27.20 11.37 -31.89
N ALA A 282 -27.43 10.32 -32.62
CA ALA A 282 -27.38 10.33 -34.08
C ALA A 282 -28.47 11.26 -34.59
N LEU A 283 -28.07 12.42 -35.09
CA LEU A 283 -28.90 13.28 -35.93
C LEU A 283 -28.95 12.64 -37.33
N HIS A 284 -30.00 11.89 -37.58
CA HIS A 284 -30.43 11.63 -38.95
C HIS A 284 -31.29 12.79 -39.39
N GLY A 285 -30.70 13.67 -40.19
CA GLY A 285 -31.42 14.63 -41.00
C GLY A 285 -32.08 13.94 -42.16
N GLY A 286 -33.40 13.85 -42.15
CA GLY A 286 -34.19 13.56 -43.32
C GLY A 286 -34.22 14.77 -44.22
N LYS A 287 -34.03 14.53 -45.47
CA LYS A 287 -34.37 15.47 -46.56
C LYS A 287 -35.54 14.94 -47.30
N SER A 288 -36.50 15.78 -47.48
CA SER A 288 -37.39 15.84 -48.64
C SER A 288 -36.66 16.45 -49.81
#